data_2d11b15152babf144732387a74004e63
#
_entry.id   2d11b15152babf144732387a74004e63
#
_cell.length_a   1.000
_cell.length_b   1.000
_cell.length_c   1.000
_cell.angle_alpha   90.00
_cell.angle_beta   90.00
_cell.angle_gamma   90.00
#
_symmetry.space_group_name_H-M   'P 1'
#
loop_
_entity.id
_entity.type
_entity.pdbx_description
1 polymer ?
#
loop_
_entity_poly.entity_id
_entity_poly.type
_entity_poly.pdbx_seq_one_letter_code
_entity_poly.pdbx_strand_id
1 'polypeptide(L)'
;AVVQKAKDANIPLVLFNREPATDVVKAYDKARFVGTTAKEAGIIQGKMIAELWKSDKKYDRNGNGKLDYVMLIGDPENPEAIARTKYAVDTLTEAKIEVNKLGDQVANWDPDKAKTATDAWLAKDADNIDVIISNNDSMASGAIAALQGAGFNTDAKADKKIPVFGVDATEEAVDLIARGIMTGTVKQDAEGMAKAIFALSYNPGQ
;
A
#
# COMPACT_ATOMS: atom_id res chain seq x y z
N ALA A 1 19.76 14.59 11.39
CA ALA A 1 19.83 16.06 11.47
C ALA A 1 18.82 16.64 12.48
N VAL A 2 17.48 16.35 12.37
CA VAL A 2 16.47 16.95 13.28
C VAL A 2 16.62 16.49 14.73
N VAL A 3 16.85 15.19 14.96
CA VAL A 3 17.04 14.62 16.32
C VAL A 3 18.23 15.27 17.02
N GLN A 4 19.35 15.50 16.32
CA GLN A 4 20.51 16.17 16.90
C GLN A 4 20.19 17.61 17.32
N LYS A 5 19.49 18.37 16.48
CA LYS A 5 19.06 19.73 16.80
C LYS A 5 18.14 19.79 18.03
N ALA A 6 17.20 18.85 18.12
CA ALA A 6 16.32 18.74 19.28
C ALA A 6 17.10 18.40 20.56
N LYS A 7 18.08 17.47 20.45
CA LYS A 7 18.96 17.09 21.56
C LYS A 7 19.81 18.27 22.03
N ASP A 8 20.44 19.00 21.12
CA ASP A 8 21.28 20.17 21.44
C ASP A 8 20.48 21.29 22.12
N ALA A 9 19.21 21.44 21.73
CA ALA A 9 18.29 22.40 22.33
C ALA A 9 17.54 21.85 23.55
N ASN A 10 17.74 20.59 23.93
CA ASN A 10 17.04 19.89 25.00
C ASN A 10 15.50 19.89 24.84
N ILE A 11 15.02 19.83 23.60
CA ILE A 11 13.59 19.88 23.26
C ILE A 11 13.08 18.45 23.02
N PRO A 12 11.99 17.99 23.70
CA PRO A 12 11.35 16.71 23.38
C PRO A 12 10.91 16.64 21.92
N LEU A 13 11.05 15.47 21.30
CA LEU A 13 10.77 15.27 19.89
C LEU A 13 9.86 14.06 19.68
N VAL A 14 8.73 14.28 19.01
CA VAL A 14 7.86 13.20 18.52
C VAL A 14 7.97 13.13 16.99
N LEU A 15 8.50 12.03 16.50
CA LEU A 15 8.55 11.68 15.09
C LEU A 15 7.33 10.81 14.78
N PHE A 16 6.77 10.94 13.58
CA PHE A 16 5.60 10.15 13.21
C PHE A 16 5.57 9.82 11.71
N ASN A 17 4.73 8.86 11.33
CA ASN A 17 4.47 8.38 9.98
C ASN A 17 5.68 7.65 9.37
N ARG A 18 6.70 8.35 8.87
CA ARG A 18 7.89 7.71 8.29
C ARG A 18 8.83 7.25 9.41
N GLU A 19 9.01 5.95 9.54
CA GLU A 19 9.88 5.37 10.56
C GLU A 19 11.35 5.72 10.30
N PRO A 20 12.01 6.42 11.24
CA PRO A 20 13.45 6.65 11.15
C PRO A 20 14.22 5.38 11.56
N ALA A 21 15.49 5.29 11.18
CA ALA A 21 16.34 4.22 11.69
C ALA A 21 16.35 4.20 13.23
N THR A 22 16.27 3.01 13.81
CA THR A 22 16.10 2.81 15.26
C THR A 22 17.22 3.47 16.10
N ASP A 23 18.44 3.49 15.61
CA ASP A 23 19.59 4.13 16.24
C ASP A 23 19.44 5.67 16.29
N VAL A 24 18.76 6.26 15.29
CA VAL A 24 18.48 7.70 15.25
C VAL A 24 17.52 8.11 16.37
N VAL A 25 16.47 7.33 16.65
CA VAL A 25 15.55 7.62 17.77
C VAL A 25 16.23 7.38 19.10
N LYS A 26 16.98 6.27 19.23
CA LYS A 26 17.69 5.92 20.47
C LYS A 26 18.85 6.87 20.83
N ALA A 27 19.33 7.66 19.86
CA ALA A 27 20.38 8.66 20.09
C ALA A 27 19.96 9.80 21.02
N TYR A 28 18.66 9.96 21.30
CA TYR A 28 18.09 10.98 22.16
C TYR A 28 16.99 10.41 23.04
N ASP A 29 17.17 10.44 24.37
CA ASP A 29 16.24 9.89 25.37
C ASP A 29 14.85 10.54 25.39
N LYS A 30 14.73 11.79 24.90
CA LYS A 30 13.46 12.53 24.75
C LYS A 30 12.88 12.44 23.35
N ALA A 31 13.43 11.60 22.45
CA ALA A 31 12.84 11.32 21.17
C ALA A 31 11.89 10.12 21.26
N ARG A 32 10.74 10.22 20.62
CA ARG A 32 9.75 9.15 20.48
C ARG A 32 9.33 9.02 19.01
N PHE A 33 8.95 7.83 18.63
CA PHE A 33 8.34 7.58 17.31
C PHE A 33 6.95 6.98 17.48
N VAL A 34 6.01 7.47 16.67
CA VAL A 34 4.64 6.96 16.57
C VAL A 34 4.36 6.60 15.11
N GLY A 35 4.03 5.36 14.86
CA GLY A 35 3.72 4.87 13.52
C GLY A 35 2.92 3.58 13.57
N THR A 36 2.43 3.14 12.42
CA THR A 36 1.85 1.82 12.22
C THR A 36 2.93 0.82 11.81
N THR A 37 2.63 -0.48 11.95
CA THR A 37 3.56 -1.54 11.55
C THR A 37 3.46 -1.79 10.05
N ALA A 38 4.37 -1.25 9.27
CA ALA A 38 4.39 -1.37 7.80
C ALA A 38 4.34 -2.84 7.32
N LYS A 39 5.00 -3.74 8.05
CA LYS A 39 4.95 -5.19 7.82
C LYS A 39 3.52 -5.73 7.91
N GLU A 40 2.77 -5.32 8.91
CA GLU A 40 1.39 -5.77 9.14
C GLU A 40 0.46 -5.34 7.99
N ALA A 41 0.62 -4.11 7.49
CA ALA A 41 -0.15 -3.63 6.36
C ALA A 41 0.08 -4.51 5.11
N GLY A 42 1.33 -4.87 4.82
CA GLY A 42 1.64 -5.80 3.72
C GLY A 42 1.03 -7.18 3.92
N ILE A 43 1.10 -7.74 5.15
CA ILE A 43 0.50 -9.04 5.47
C ILE A 43 -1.02 -9.01 5.29
N ILE A 44 -1.69 -7.98 5.77
CA ILE A 44 -3.15 -7.86 5.64
C ILE A 44 -3.53 -7.75 4.16
N GLN A 45 -2.82 -6.92 3.39
CA GLN A 45 -3.05 -6.79 1.95
C GLN A 45 -2.86 -8.14 1.23
N GLY A 46 -1.78 -8.87 1.52
CA GLY A 46 -1.54 -10.20 0.96
C GLY A 46 -2.62 -11.21 1.33
N LYS A 47 -3.14 -11.18 2.57
CA LYS A 47 -4.26 -12.04 2.98
C LYS A 47 -5.54 -11.74 2.21
N MET A 48 -5.89 -10.47 2.05
CA MET A 48 -7.07 -10.06 1.27
C MET A 48 -6.98 -10.54 -0.18
N ILE A 49 -5.80 -10.44 -0.80
CA ILE A 49 -5.56 -10.93 -2.15
C ILE A 49 -5.66 -12.46 -2.20
N ALA A 50 -5.08 -13.17 -1.22
CA ALA A 50 -5.13 -14.63 -1.14
C ALA A 50 -6.56 -15.15 -0.97
N GLU A 51 -7.37 -14.48 -0.16
CA GLU A 51 -8.80 -14.81 0.01
C GLU A 51 -9.56 -14.61 -1.29
N LEU A 52 -9.35 -13.49 -1.98
CA LEU A 52 -9.96 -13.22 -3.27
C LEU A 52 -9.58 -14.29 -4.30
N TRP A 53 -8.30 -14.58 -4.45
CA TRP A 53 -7.78 -15.58 -5.39
C TRP A 53 -8.39 -16.97 -5.20
N LYS A 54 -8.54 -17.38 -3.94
CA LYS A 54 -9.10 -18.68 -3.60
C LYS A 54 -10.64 -18.74 -3.70
N SER A 55 -11.31 -17.60 -3.75
CA SER A 55 -12.77 -17.53 -3.73
C SER A 55 -13.41 -17.95 -5.05
N ASP A 56 -12.77 -17.69 -6.18
CA ASP A 56 -13.32 -17.98 -7.51
C ASP A 56 -12.19 -18.08 -8.55
N LYS A 57 -12.26 -19.10 -9.42
CA LYS A 57 -11.31 -19.30 -10.52
C LYS A 57 -11.30 -18.18 -11.57
N LYS A 58 -12.32 -17.34 -11.61
CA LYS A 58 -12.37 -16.19 -12.53
C LYS A 58 -11.27 -15.17 -12.30
N TYR A 59 -10.62 -15.19 -11.12
CA TYR A 59 -9.49 -14.32 -10.81
C TYR A 59 -8.18 -14.78 -11.42
N ASP A 60 -8.06 -16.05 -11.84
CA ASP A 60 -7.04 -16.56 -12.75
C ASP A 60 -7.49 -16.27 -14.18
N ARG A 61 -7.26 -15.03 -14.63
CA ARG A 61 -7.87 -14.46 -15.85
C ARG A 61 -7.35 -15.10 -17.13
N ASN A 62 -6.12 -15.56 -17.12
CA ASN A 62 -5.51 -16.29 -18.26
C ASN A 62 -5.52 -17.81 -18.08
N GLY A 63 -5.95 -18.35 -16.95
CA GLY A 63 -6.11 -19.78 -16.68
C GLY A 63 -4.80 -20.53 -16.50
N ASN A 64 -3.70 -19.84 -16.15
CA ASN A 64 -2.38 -20.46 -16.04
C ASN A 64 -2.08 -21.06 -14.64
N GLY A 65 -2.97 -20.87 -13.66
CA GLY A 65 -2.85 -21.38 -12.30
C GLY A 65 -1.91 -20.57 -11.40
N LYS A 66 -1.42 -19.42 -11.88
CA LYS A 66 -0.55 -18.52 -11.15
C LYS A 66 -1.22 -17.15 -10.97
N LEU A 67 -0.97 -16.50 -9.87
CA LEU A 67 -1.42 -15.14 -9.67
C LEU A 67 -0.44 -14.17 -10.35
N ASP A 68 -0.84 -13.67 -11.49
CA ASP A 68 -0.10 -12.70 -12.29
C ASP A 68 -0.36 -11.29 -11.80
N TYR A 69 0.67 -10.63 -11.25
CA TYR A 69 0.49 -9.33 -10.63
C TYR A 69 1.43 -8.24 -11.18
N VAL A 70 0.98 -7.00 -11.06
CA VAL A 70 1.81 -5.81 -11.19
C VAL A 70 1.84 -5.05 -9.86
N MET A 71 2.97 -4.37 -9.58
CA MET A 71 3.21 -3.71 -8.29
C MET A 71 3.50 -2.22 -8.47
N LEU A 72 2.73 -1.38 -7.77
CA LEU A 72 2.99 0.05 -7.64
C LEU A 72 3.71 0.31 -6.32
N ILE A 73 4.96 0.76 -6.43
CA ILE A 73 5.88 0.95 -5.32
C ILE A 73 5.96 2.44 -4.97
N GLY A 74 5.91 2.75 -3.67
CA GLY A 74 6.15 4.08 -3.15
C GLY A 74 7.60 4.53 -3.31
N ASP A 75 8.10 5.33 -2.37
CA ASP A 75 9.51 5.70 -2.31
C ASP A 75 10.36 4.46 -1.92
N PRO A 76 11.28 3.98 -2.77
CA PRO A 76 12.03 2.75 -2.52
C PRO A 76 13.00 2.85 -1.33
N GLU A 77 13.30 4.05 -0.84
CA GLU A 77 14.08 4.25 0.38
C GLU A 77 13.21 4.33 1.65
N ASN A 78 11.87 4.30 1.48
CA ASN A 78 10.95 4.35 2.59
C ASN A 78 10.72 2.93 3.16
N PRO A 79 10.97 2.68 4.47
CA PRO A 79 10.74 1.40 5.10
C PRO A 79 9.32 0.84 4.90
N GLU A 80 8.31 1.70 4.81
CA GLU A 80 6.93 1.30 4.55
C GLU A 80 6.74 0.73 3.15
N ALA A 81 7.29 1.39 2.11
CA ALA A 81 7.22 0.89 0.75
C ALA A 81 7.91 -0.47 0.62
N ILE A 82 9.11 -0.60 1.21
CA ILE A 82 9.88 -1.85 1.24
C ILE A 82 9.07 -2.96 1.91
N ALA A 83 8.51 -2.69 3.09
CA ALA A 83 7.77 -3.69 3.86
C ALA A 83 6.44 -4.08 3.17
N ARG A 84 5.65 -3.11 2.72
CA ARG A 84 4.37 -3.38 2.03
C ARG A 84 4.60 -4.20 0.76
N THR A 85 5.60 -3.84 -0.06
CA THR A 85 5.97 -4.59 -1.27
C THR A 85 6.37 -6.03 -0.95
N LYS A 86 7.27 -6.22 0.03
CA LYS A 86 7.77 -7.53 0.39
C LYS A 86 6.69 -8.42 1.01
N TYR A 87 6.05 -7.94 2.07
CA TYR A 87 5.17 -8.79 2.88
C TYR A 87 3.82 -9.09 2.23
N ALA A 88 3.35 -8.28 1.27
CA ALA A 88 2.19 -8.65 0.47
C ALA A 88 2.48 -9.91 -0.36
N VAL A 89 3.62 -9.96 -1.03
CA VAL A 89 4.03 -11.10 -1.88
C VAL A 89 4.42 -12.31 -1.02
N ASP A 90 5.18 -12.12 0.06
CA ASP A 90 5.55 -13.20 0.98
C ASP A 90 4.30 -13.91 1.51
N THR A 91 3.26 -13.16 1.90
CA THR A 91 2.00 -13.71 2.41
C THR A 91 1.26 -14.56 1.38
N LEU A 92 1.29 -14.17 0.10
CA LEU A 92 0.73 -14.98 -0.98
C LEU A 92 1.49 -16.31 -1.13
N THR A 93 2.82 -16.27 -1.08
CA THR A 93 3.67 -17.45 -1.14
C THR A 93 3.46 -18.38 0.05
N GLU A 94 3.35 -17.83 1.26
CA GLU A 94 3.02 -18.58 2.49
C GLU A 94 1.64 -19.25 2.40
N ALA A 95 0.68 -18.59 1.72
CA ALA A 95 -0.65 -19.14 1.43
C ALA A 95 -0.66 -20.20 0.33
N LYS A 96 0.54 -20.61 -0.18
CA LYS A 96 0.74 -21.59 -1.25
C LYS A 96 0.14 -21.17 -2.60
N ILE A 97 0.12 -19.86 -2.87
CA ILE A 97 -0.25 -19.32 -4.16
C ILE A 97 1.04 -19.11 -4.95
N GLU A 98 1.12 -19.72 -6.14
CA GLU A 98 2.22 -19.44 -7.05
C GLU A 98 2.00 -18.04 -7.64
N VAL A 99 2.97 -17.14 -7.45
CA VAL A 99 2.89 -15.76 -7.93
C VAL A 99 3.84 -15.53 -9.09
N ASN A 100 3.41 -14.74 -10.07
CA ASN A 100 4.23 -14.32 -11.18
C ASN A 100 4.17 -12.79 -11.32
N LYS A 101 5.32 -12.12 -11.17
CA LYS A 101 5.41 -10.68 -11.29
C LYS A 101 5.55 -10.28 -12.77
N LEU A 102 4.49 -9.68 -13.34
CA LEU A 102 4.51 -9.15 -14.71
C LEU A 102 5.25 -7.81 -14.82
N GLY A 103 5.25 -7.04 -13.75
CA GLY A 103 5.96 -5.76 -13.68
C GLY A 103 5.88 -5.09 -12.33
N ASP A 104 6.79 -4.15 -12.11
CA ASP A 104 6.72 -3.22 -11.00
C ASP A 104 7.16 -1.82 -11.44
N GLN A 105 6.66 -0.80 -10.76
CA GLN A 105 7.02 0.59 -11.03
C GLN A 105 7.09 1.39 -9.74
N VAL A 106 8.20 2.10 -9.56
CA VAL A 106 8.32 3.11 -8.52
C VAL A 106 7.53 4.35 -8.94
N ALA A 107 6.40 4.56 -8.30
CA ALA A 107 5.53 5.71 -8.56
C ALA A 107 5.65 6.81 -7.47
N ASN A 108 6.43 6.59 -6.40
CA ASN A 108 6.73 7.57 -5.36
C ASN A 108 5.47 8.20 -4.71
N TRP A 109 4.46 7.37 -4.44
CA TRP A 109 3.17 7.77 -3.83
C TRP A 109 2.29 8.65 -4.73
N ASP A 110 2.70 8.86 -5.99
CA ASP A 110 2.11 9.79 -6.96
C ASP A 110 1.09 9.05 -7.85
N PRO A 111 -0.19 9.50 -7.88
CA PRO A 111 -1.24 8.87 -8.68
C PRO A 111 -1.03 9.02 -10.18
N ASP A 112 -0.43 10.11 -10.66
CA ASP A 112 -0.23 10.32 -12.10
C ASP A 112 0.87 9.40 -12.65
N LYS A 113 1.93 9.17 -11.86
CA LYS A 113 2.95 8.17 -12.20
C LYS A 113 2.39 6.76 -12.17
N ALA A 114 1.55 6.44 -11.18
CA ALA A 114 0.87 5.15 -11.09
C ALA A 114 -0.08 4.93 -12.28
N LYS A 115 -0.84 5.96 -12.67
CA LYS A 115 -1.67 5.93 -13.87
C LYS A 115 -0.85 5.64 -15.12
N THR A 116 0.23 6.38 -15.35
CA THR A 116 1.12 6.21 -16.50
C THR A 116 1.70 4.79 -16.56
N ALA A 117 2.15 4.24 -15.43
CA ALA A 117 2.67 2.88 -15.36
C ALA A 117 1.57 1.85 -15.72
N THR A 118 0.37 2.05 -15.18
CA THR A 118 -0.76 1.15 -15.42
C THR A 118 -1.22 1.22 -16.87
N ASP A 119 -1.31 2.41 -17.48
CA ASP A 119 -1.59 2.57 -18.91
C ASP A 119 -0.59 1.77 -19.78
N ALA A 120 0.70 1.80 -19.44
CA ALA A 120 1.74 1.05 -20.15
C ALA A 120 1.58 -0.48 -19.99
N TRP A 121 1.23 -0.97 -18.79
CA TRP A 121 0.96 -2.39 -18.56
C TRP A 121 -0.27 -2.87 -19.30
N LEU A 122 -1.35 -2.08 -19.29
CA LEU A 122 -2.59 -2.41 -20.01
C LEU A 122 -2.37 -2.45 -21.52
N ALA A 123 -1.61 -1.52 -22.06
CA ALA A 123 -1.27 -1.50 -23.48
C ALA A 123 -0.41 -2.72 -23.91
N LYS A 124 0.41 -3.23 -22.98
CA LYS A 124 1.28 -4.38 -23.24
C LYS A 124 0.53 -5.70 -23.14
N ASP A 125 -0.24 -5.91 -22.07
CA ASP A 125 -0.79 -7.23 -21.77
C ASP A 125 -1.91 -7.20 -20.71
N ALA A 126 -3.00 -6.47 -20.99
CA ALA A 126 -4.11 -6.32 -20.06
C ALA A 126 -4.79 -7.64 -19.65
N ASP A 127 -4.79 -8.63 -20.55
CA ASP A 127 -5.52 -9.89 -20.33
C ASP A 127 -4.80 -10.83 -19.34
N ASN A 128 -3.51 -10.65 -19.15
CA ASN A 128 -2.73 -11.46 -18.22
C ASN A 128 -2.58 -10.86 -16.81
N ILE A 129 -3.06 -9.66 -16.55
CA ILE A 129 -2.97 -9.05 -15.21
C ILE A 129 -4.14 -9.52 -14.35
N ASP A 130 -3.89 -10.31 -13.31
CA ASP A 130 -4.91 -10.77 -12.38
C ASP A 130 -5.16 -9.78 -11.24
N VAL A 131 -4.12 -9.04 -10.80
CA VAL A 131 -4.23 -8.09 -9.71
C VAL A 131 -3.21 -6.95 -9.82
N ILE A 132 -3.63 -5.77 -9.43
CA ILE A 132 -2.75 -4.61 -9.19
C ILE A 132 -2.57 -4.45 -7.68
N ILE A 133 -1.33 -4.56 -7.21
CA ILE A 133 -0.96 -4.36 -5.81
C ILE A 133 -0.32 -2.99 -5.67
N SER A 134 -0.91 -2.13 -4.86
CA SER A 134 -0.40 -0.77 -4.64
C SER A 134 0.04 -0.55 -3.20
N ASN A 135 1.17 0.11 -3.00
CA ASN A 135 1.67 0.41 -1.67
C ASN A 135 0.81 1.45 -0.92
N ASN A 136 0.00 2.26 -1.63
CA ASN A 136 -0.99 3.15 -1.01
C ASN A 136 -2.21 3.38 -1.90
N ASP A 137 -3.23 4.04 -1.35
CA ASP A 137 -4.49 4.32 -2.05
C ASP A 137 -4.36 5.37 -3.14
N SER A 138 -3.52 6.39 -2.97
CA SER A 138 -3.34 7.42 -4.00
C SER A 138 -2.84 6.82 -5.31
N MET A 139 -1.85 5.92 -5.24
CA MET A 139 -1.39 5.20 -6.44
C MET A 139 -2.44 4.20 -6.95
N ALA A 140 -3.21 3.57 -6.06
CA ALA A 140 -4.32 2.70 -6.45
C ALA A 140 -5.40 3.47 -7.22
N SER A 141 -5.76 4.69 -6.79
CA SER A 141 -6.68 5.58 -7.52
C SER A 141 -6.14 5.95 -8.90
N GLY A 142 -4.84 6.20 -9.02
CA GLY A 142 -4.18 6.41 -10.31
C GLY A 142 -4.30 5.20 -11.24
N ALA A 143 -4.07 4.00 -10.72
CA ALA A 143 -4.27 2.75 -11.47
C ALA A 143 -5.72 2.56 -11.91
N ILE A 144 -6.68 2.87 -11.04
CA ILE A 144 -8.11 2.81 -11.37
C ILE A 144 -8.46 3.79 -12.49
N ALA A 145 -7.92 4.99 -12.48
CA ALA A 145 -8.14 5.95 -13.56
C ALA A 145 -7.64 5.43 -14.92
N ALA A 146 -6.49 4.73 -14.95
CA ALA A 146 -6.00 4.05 -16.15
C ALA A 146 -6.93 2.91 -16.59
N LEU A 147 -7.34 2.06 -15.63
CA LEU A 147 -8.27 0.96 -15.89
C LEU A 147 -9.59 1.45 -16.49
N GLN A 148 -10.19 2.50 -15.93
CA GLN A 148 -11.42 3.10 -16.43
C GLN A 148 -11.24 3.68 -17.82
N GLY A 149 -10.12 4.33 -18.10
CA GLY A 149 -9.76 4.81 -19.44
C GLY A 149 -9.67 3.70 -20.48
N ALA A 150 -9.29 2.49 -20.07
CA ALA A 150 -9.22 1.30 -20.91
C ALA A 150 -10.52 0.44 -20.89
N GLY A 151 -11.57 0.91 -20.21
CA GLY A 151 -12.87 0.21 -20.14
C GLY A 151 -12.95 -0.91 -19.10
N PHE A 152 -11.99 -0.96 -18.17
CA PHE A 152 -12.03 -1.84 -17.01
C PHE A 152 -12.59 -1.10 -15.78
N ASN A 153 -13.09 -1.82 -14.79
CA ASN A 153 -13.49 -1.31 -13.48
C ASN A 153 -14.40 -0.05 -13.54
N THR A 154 -15.23 0.08 -14.58
CA THR A 154 -16.08 1.29 -14.79
C THR A 154 -17.14 1.44 -13.72
N ASP A 155 -17.67 0.32 -13.20
CA ASP A 155 -18.65 0.25 -12.11
C ASP A 155 -18.68 -1.14 -11.48
N ALA A 156 -19.59 -1.35 -10.49
CA ALA A 156 -19.74 -2.63 -9.80
C ALA A 156 -20.12 -3.80 -10.71
N LYS A 157 -20.76 -3.53 -11.85
CA LYS A 157 -21.27 -4.53 -12.80
C LYS A 157 -20.40 -4.67 -14.05
N ALA A 158 -19.24 -3.96 -14.09
CA ALA A 158 -18.36 -4.02 -15.25
C ALA A 158 -17.96 -5.48 -15.56
N ASP A 159 -18.12 -5.88 -16.82
CA ASP A 159 -17.74 -7.23 -17.29
C ASP A 159 -16.22 -7.43 -17.24
N LYS A 160 -15.47 -6.34 -17.40
CA LYS A 160 -14.02 -6.33 -17.35
C LYS A 160 -13.54 -5.72 -16.04
N LYS A 161 -12.94 -6.52 -15.18
CA LYS A 161 -12.35 -6.08 -13.92
C LYS A 161 -10.96 -6.63 -13.70
N ILE A 162 -10.08 -5.77 -13.22
CA ILE A 162 -8.80 -6.15 -12.62
C ILE A 162 -8.85 -5.72 -11.16
N PRO A 163 -8.75 -6.64 -10.20
CA PRO A 163 -8.68 -6.33 -8.78
C PRO A 163 -7.55 -5.35 -8.45
N VAL A 164 -7.85 -4.32 -7.64
CA VAL A 164 -6.88 -3.32 -7.18
C VAL A 164 -6.92 -3.26 -5.66
N PHE A 165 -5.75 -3.38 -5.03
CA PHE A 165 -5.60 -3.29 -3.58
C PHE A 165 -4.64 -2.17 -3.20
N GLY A 166 -5.03 -1.37 -2.20
CA GLY A 166 -4.26 -0.28 -1.65
C GLY A 166 -3.98 -0.42 -0.15
N VAL A 167 -3.50 0.64 0.44
CA VAL A 167 -3.28 0.84 1.88
C VAL A 167 -3.59 2.30 2.18
N ASP A 168 -4.18 2.61 3.30
CA ASP A 168 -4.48 3.85 4.02
C ASP A 168 -5.96 3.98 4.37
N ALA A 169 -6.86 3.38 3.61
CA ALA A 169 -8.32 3.53 3.69
C ALA A 169 -8.74 5.01 3.61
N THR A 170 -8.23 5.72 2.58
CA THR A 170 -8.65 7.08 2.29
C THR A 170 -10.14 7.15 1.97
N GLU A 171 -10.77 8.31 2.17
CA GLU A 171 -12.20 8.50 1.86
C GLU A 171 -12.50 8.15 0.39
N GLU A 172 -11.61 8.52 -0.53
CA GLU A 172 -11.72 8.17 -1.95
C GLU A 172 -11.68 6.66 -2.17
N ALA A 173 -10.72 5.96 -1.57
CA ALA A 173 -10.60 4.51 -1.70
C ALA A 173 -11.83 3.78 -1.13
N VAL A 174 -12.35 4.24 0.00
CA VAL A 174 -13.57 3.70 0.62
C VAL A 174 -14.79 3.90 -0.30
N ASP A 175 -14.94 5.06 -0.93
CA ASP A 175 -16.00 5.31 -1.92
C ASP A 175 -15.84 4.39 -3.14
N LEU A 176 -14.63 4.27 -3.68
CA LEU A 176 -14.36 3.39 -4.82
C LEU A 176 -14.65 1.91 -4.50
N ILE A 177 -14.38 1.47 -3.27
CA ILE A 177 -14.73 0.11 -2.80
C ILE A 177 -16.25 -0.05 -2.68
N ALA A 178 -16.94 0.92 -2.08
CA ALA A 178 -18.40 0.89 -1.94
C ALA A 178 -19.09 0.83 -3.30
N ARG A 179 -18.52 1.46 -4.33
CA ARG A 179 -18.98 1.43 -5.71
C ARG A 179 -18.53 0.18 -6.48
N GLY A 180 -17.78 -0.72 -5.87
CA GLY A 180 -17.27 -1.94 -6.49
C GLY A 180 -16.24 -1.70 -7.60
N ILE A 181 -15.58 -0.57 -7.61
CA ILE A 181 -14.54 -0.15 -8.56
C ILE A 181 -13.16 -0.61 -8.08
N MET A 182 -12.82 -0.29 -6.82
CA MET A 182 -11.65 -0.80 -6.12
C MET A 182 -12.02 -2.05 -5.33
N THR A 183 -11.07 -2.96 -5.13
CA THR A 183 -11.35 -4.26 -4.48
C THR A 183 -11.15 -4.20 -2.98
N GLY A 184 -10.11 -3.51 -2.50
CA GLY A 184 -9.87 -3.41 -1.08
C GLY A 184 -8.71 -2.49 -0.72
N THR A 185 -8.68 -2.06 0.52
CA THR A 185 -7.60 -1.28 1.11
C THR A 185 -7.37 -1.69 2.55
N VAL A 186 -6.14 -1.50 3.05
CA VAL A 186 -5.78 -1.75 4.44
C VAL A 186 -5.90 -0.43 5.21
N LYS A 187 -6.73 -0.41 6.27
CA LYS A 187 -6.85 0.77 7.12
C LYS A 187 -5.64 0.90 8.03
N GLN A 188 -5.02 2.07 8.02
CA GLN A 188 -4.06 2.49 9.04
C GLN A 188 -4.80 3.17 10.20
N ASP A 189 -4.34 2.94 11.44
CA ASP A 189 -4.94 3.55 12.65
C ASP A 189 -4.47 5.00 12.84
N ALA A 190 -4.90 5.88 11.94
CA ALA A 190 -4.57 7.30 11.98
C ALA A 190 -5.09 7.98 13.26
N GLU A 191 -6.25 7.54 13.77
CA GLU A 191 -6.82 8.08 15.01
C GLU A 191 -5.97 7.70 16.23
N GLY A 192 -5.57 6.43 16.34
CA GLY A 192 -4.67 5.97 17.39
C GLY A 192 -3.32 6.67 17.33
N MET A 193 -2.75 6.84 16.14
CA MET A 193 -1.52 7.62 15.96
C MET A 193 -1.69 9.08 16.42
N ALA A 194 -2.77 9.75 16.04
CA ALA A 194 -3.03 11.13 16.44
C ALA A 194 -3.16 11.26 17.97
N LYS A 195 -3.88 10.36 18.63
CA LYS A 195 -4.00 10.29 20.09
C LYS A 195 -2.65 10.07 20.75
N ALA A 196 -1.83 9.16 20.24
CA ALA A 196 -0.50 8.89 20.78
C ALA A 196 0.46 10.08 20.62
N ILE A 197 0.45 10.72 19.45
CA ILE A 197 1.22 11.95 19.19
C ILE A 197 0.83 13.05 20.18
N PHE A 198 -0.47 13.28 20.34
CA PHE A 198 -0.99 14.29 21.28
C PHE A 198 -0.55 14.00 22.72
N ALA A 199 -0.73 12.76 23.19
CA ALA A 199 -0.36 12.35 24.55
C ALA A 199 1.13 12.56 24.83
N LEU A 200 1.99 12.13 23.89
CA LEU A 200 3.45 12.29 24.00
C LEU A 200 3.91 13.75 23.90
N SER A 201 3.20 14.58 23.12
CA SER A 201 3.52 16.01 23.00
C SER A 201 3.07 16.82 24.21
N TYR A 202 1.97 16.40 24.86
CA TYR A 202 1.42 17.08 26.03
C TYR A 202 2.13 16.68 27.33
N ASN A 203 2.59 15.40 27.42
CA ASN A 203 3.30 14.86 28.58
C ASN A 203 4.73 14.40 28.19
N PRO A 204 5.64 15.31 27.86
CA PRO A 204 6.94 14.96 27.30
C PRO A 204 7.90 14.24 28.27
N GLY A 205 7.49 14.03 29.50
CA GLY A 205 8.28 13.35 30.57
C GLY A 205 7.87 11.89 30.84
N GLN A 206 6.94 11.33 30.09
CA GLN A 206 6.50 9.91 30.21
C GLN A 206 7.09 9.02 29.15
#